data_b6cb4a2bcb80a24f87a7ca5115298e0e
#
_entry.id   b6cb4a2bcb80a24f87a7ca5115298e0e
#
_cell.length_a   1.000
_cell.length_b   1.000
_cell.length_c   1.000
_cell.angle_alpha   90.00
_cell.angle_beta   90.00
_cell.angle_gamma   90.00
#
_symmetry.space_group_name_H-M   'P 1'
#
loop_
_entity.id
_entity.type
_entity.pdbx_description
1 polymer ?
#
loop_
_entity_poly.entity_id
_entity_poly.type
_entity_poly.pdbx_seq_one_letter_code
_entity_poly.pdbx_strand_id
1 'polypeptide(L)'
;MKTNMIYQQDVYTRTCSATVENVILKDDHAEIVLDQTIFFPEGGGQPSDTGWLVLESKENSKGKAKKRADKEPLHIRIAEVHEKDKVAYHRTAPFDAAGSGDMPGSGDQISPEDLPQPGDTVSCMIDWDRRFLNMQRHCGEHILSGVFADLYGGANRGFHMGESYITVDIRLENDPAFDKITWDMCMKAERRINEIVWSDLPVRIDHFSDPKEAAKMPLRKELTIEDEDISIVTIGPIDDPADCVACCGTHPARTAQVGLVKIYKVEKNKDMFRIYFDCGANALSDYDEKHRLITKIGDHYSAGLDDLEKKMAADEQKNLDMRAHLNTISRSLAAMRAEDILKEAAEDPDRVVFRSYSDFTADDIMKIGKIAGPKLEKPALVLAENEHTVLFFSNGSIHCGNLVRENAGIYGGKGGGSDVQARAIFPDNKNIETFVDLIDKHLR
;
A
#
# COMPACT_ATOMS: atom_id res chain seq x y z
N MET A 1 -39.38 -0.27 -16.79
CA MET A 1 -38.46 -0.16 -17.94
C MET A 1 -37.25 -0.99 -17.58
N LYS A 2 -36.64 -1.73 -18.49
CA LYS A 2 -35.43 -2.56 -18.22
C LYS A 2 -34.34 -2.09 -19.18
N THR A 3 -33.12 -1.93 -18.67
CA THR A 3 -31.94 -1.62 -19.51
C THR A 3 -31.46 -2.89 -20.20
N ASN A 4 -31.18 -2.83 -21.51
CA ASN A 4 -30.55 -3.94 -22.22
C ASN A 4 -29.05 -3.97 -21.86
N MET A 5 -28.61 -5.03 -21.17
CA MET A 5 -27.23 -5.19 -20.69
C MET A 5 -26.37 -5.85 -21.78
N ILE A 6 -25.77 -5.07 -22.67
CA ILE A 6 -24.99 -5.57 -23.82
C ILE A 6 -23.80 -6.42 -23.35
N TYR A 7 -23.16 -6.06 -22.23
CA TYR A 7 -22.02 -6.80 -21.68
C TYR A 7 -22.34 -8.26 -21.32
N GLN A 8 -23.61 -8.61 -21.12
CA GLN A 8 -24.02 -10.01 -20.92
C GLN A 8 -23.98 -10.83 -22.22
N GLN A 9 -24.07 -10.16 -23.38
CA GLN A 9 -24.00 -10.81 -24.70
C GLN A 9 -22.57 -10.84 -25.25
N ASP A 10 -21.84 -9.72 -25.08
CA ASP A 10 -20.45 -9.57 -25.47
C ASP A 10 -19.69 -8.66 -24.49
N VAL A 11 -18.86 -9.28 -23.66
CA VAL A 11 -18.03 -8.57 -22.67
C VAL A 11 -16.90 -7.73 -23.28
N TYR A 12 -16.59 -7.94 -24.58
CA TYR A 12 -15.54 -7.23 -25.31
C TYR A 12 -16.02 -5.97 -26.02
N THR A 13 -17.32 -5.72 -26.08
CA THR A 13 -17.85 -4.48 -26.64
C THR A 13 -17.38 -3.28 -25.81
N ARG A 14 -16.65 -2.35 -26.45
CA ARG A 14 -16.01 -1.19 -25.81
C ARG A 14 -16.79 0.10 -26.01
N THR A 15 -17.60 0.15 -27.06
CA THR A 15 -18.41 1.32 -27.41
C THR A 15 -19.79 0.88 -27.89
N CYS A 16 -20.82 1.67 -27.59
CA CYS A 16 -22.15 1.51 -28.19
C CYS A 16 -22.85 2.87 -28.25
N SER A 17 -23.88 2.96 -29.08
CA SER A 17 -24.83 4.08 -29.05
C SER A 17 -26.01 3.71 -28.16
N ALA A 18 -26.49 4.62 -27.32
CA ALA A 18 -27.64 4.42 -26.47
C ALA A 18 -28.52 5.67 -26.43
N THR A 19 -29.80 5.47 -26.10
CA THR A 19 -30.77 6.55 -25.91
C THR A 19 -30.92 6.83 -24.42
N VAL A 20 -30.86 8.09 -24.03
CA VAL A 20 -31.13 8.52 -22.65
C VAL A 20 -32.61 8.38 -22.37
N GLU A 21 -32.95 7.59 -21.38
CA GLU A 21 -34.33 7.34 -20.92
C GLU A 21 -34.73 8.23 -19.77
N ASN A 22 -33.79 8.50 -18.86
CA ASN A 22 -34.02 9.35 -17.69
C ASN A 22 -32.72 9.98 -17.20
N VAL A 23 -32.83 11.14 -16.55
CA VAL A 23 -31.71 11.84 -15.86
C VAL A 23 -32.20 12.28 -14.51
N ILE A 24 -31.54 11.80 -13.46
CA ILE A 24 -31.90 12.08 -12.05
C ILE A 24 -30.79 12.95 -11.47
N LEU A 25 -31.09 14.22 -11.22
CA LEU A 25 -30.18 15.14 -10.56
C LEU A 25 -30.06 14.82 -9.07
N LYS A 26 -28.86 14.84 -8.56
CA LYS A 26 -28.48 14.84 -7.15
C LYS A 26 -27.73 16.12 -6.83
N ASP A 27 -27.38 16.33 -5.57
CA ASP A 27 -26.72 17.55 -5.11
C ASP A 27 -25.37 17.80 -5.79
N ASP A 28 -24.58 16.74 -6.01
CA ASP A 28 -23.20 16.82 -6.51
C ASP A 28 -22.94 16.05 -7.82
N HIS A 29 -23.91 15.26 -8.31
CA HIS A 29 -23.78 14.43 -9.51
C HIS A 29 -25.13 14.20 -10.18
N ALA A 30 -25.14 13.46 -11.28
CA ALA A 30 -26.36 12.93 -11.89
C ALA A 30 -26.29 11.42 -12.07
N GLU A 31 -27.46 10.77 -12.06
CA GLU A 31 -27.64 9.37 -12.46
C GLU A 31 -28.37 9.36 -13.81
N ILE A 32 -27.73 8.79 -14.83
CA ILE A 32 -28.25 8.70 -16.18
C ILE A 32 -28.71 7.27 -16.46
N VAL A 33 -29.96 7.13 -16.87
CA VAL A 33 -30.54 5.83 -17.29
C VAL A 33 -30.59 5.79 -18.81
N LEU A 34 -30.13 4.67 -19.36
CA LEU A 34 -30.05 4.40 -20.79
C LEU A 34 -30.95 3.23 -21.19
N ASP A 35 -31.42 3.18 -22.42
CA ASP A 35 -32.15 2.04 -22.99
C ASP A 35 -31.29 0.78 -23.05
N GLN A 36 -29.98 0.95 -23.30
CA GLN A 36 -28.98 -0.11 -23.32
C GLN A 36 -27.63 0.36 -22.81
N THR A 37 -26.80 -0.57 -22.34
CA THR A 37 -25.48 -0.25 -21.79
C THR A 37 -24.46 -1.36 -21.99
N ILE A 38 -23.19 -0.94 -22.23
CA ILE A 38 -22.01 -1.81 -22.19
C ILE A 38 -21.34 -1.79 -20.83
N PHE A 39 -21.68 -0.85 -19.95
CA PHE A 39 -21.11 -0.72 -18.63
C PHE A 39 -21.58 -1.86 -17.71
N PHE A 40 -20.63 -2.55 -17.09
CA PHE A 40 -20.92 -3.50 -16.03
C PHE A 40 -21.25 -2.74 -14.74
N PRO A 41 -22.40 -2.95 -14.12
CA PRO A 41 -22.69 -2.43 -12.79
C PRO A 41 -21.94 -3.23 -11.74
N GLU A 42 -21.74 -2.64 -10.56
CA GLU A 42 -21.15 -3.37 -9.44
C GLU A 42 -21.97 -4.62 -9.11
N GLY A 43 -21.29 -5.76 -8.99
CA GLY A 43 -21.95 -7.03 -8.69
C GLY A 43 -21.00 -8.19 -8.51
N GLY A 44 -21.38 -9.18 -7.67
CA GLY A 44 -20.58 -10.39 -7.46
C GLY A 44 -19.17 -10.16 -6.93
N GLY A 45 -18.93 -9.04 -6.20
CA GLY A 45 -17.61 -8.65 -5.70
C GLY A 45 -16.72 -7.96 -6.74
N GLN A 46 -17.19 -7.79 -7.98
CA GLN A 46 -16.52 -7.04 -9.03
C GLN A 46 -16.99 -5.58 -9.01
N PRO A 47 -16.09 -4.59 -8.97
CA PRO A 47 -16.42 -3.18 -9.08
C PRO A 47 -17.04 -2.85 -10.44
N SER A 48 -17.87 -1.80 -10.47
CA SER A 48 -18.44 -1.30 -11.71
C SER A 48 -17.38 -0.82 -12.69
N ASP A 49 -17.75 -0.78 -13.96
CA ASP A 49 -16.98 -0.04 -14.95
C ASP A 49 -17.06 1.45 -14.73
N THR A 50 -16.07 2.12 -15.28
CA THR A 50 -16.02 3.56 -15.48
C THR A 50 -15.85 3.86 -16.97
N GLY A 51 -16.06 5.10 -17.37
CA GLY A 51 -15.91 5.48 -18.78
C GLY A 51 -16.57 6.83 -19.09
N TRP A 52 -17.09 6.95 -20.29
CA TRP A 52 -17.61 8.19 -20.82
C TRP A 52 -18.94 8.00 -21.56
N LEU A 53 -19.83 8.96 -21.40
CA LEU A 53 -20.93 9.20 -22.31
C LEU A 53 -20.59 10.44 -23.15
N VAL A 54 -20.65 10.30 -24.46
CA VAL A 54 -20.36 11.38 -25.40
C VAL A 54 -21.65 11.82 -26.06
N LEU A 55 -22.05 13.06 -25.81
CA LEU A 55 -23.20 13.67 -26.46
C LEU A 55 -22.73 14.50 -27.65
N GLU A 56 -23.06 14.03 -28.86
CA GLU A 56 -22.76 14.75 -30.09
C GLU A 56 -23.64 15.99 -30.23
N SER A 57 -23.10 17.01 -30.85
CA SER A 57 -23.89 18.24 -31.16
C SER A 57 -24.99 17.91 -32.15
N LYS A 58 -26.27 18.12 -31.79
CA LYS A 58 -27.41 17.89 -32.71
C LYS A 58 -27.43 18.90 -33.81
N GLU A 59 -27.33 18.49 -35.07
CA GLU A 59 -27.91 19.20 -36.21
C GLU A 59 -29.43 19.07 -36.14
N ASN A 60 -30.12 20.17 -35.79
CA ASN A 60 -31.58 20.18 -35.76
C ASN A 60 -32.14 20.19 -37.20
N SER A 61 -32.85 19.12 -37.56
CA SER A 61 -33.66 19.02 -38.81
C SER A 61 -34.82 20.04 -38.97
N LYS A 62 -34.89 21.04 -38.09
CA LYS A 62 -35.88 22.15 -38.19
C LYS A 62 -35.22 23.49 -37.87
N GLY A 63 -34.39 23.99 -38.77
CA GLY A 63 -34.12 25.44 -39.08
C GLY A 63 -34.07 26.49 -37.98
N LYS A 64 -33.92 26.15 -36.70
CA LYS A 64 -33.61 27.08 -35.60
C LYS A 64 -32.38 26.54 -34.87
N ALA A 65 -31.23 27.08 -35.29
CA ALA A 65 -29.94 26.85 -34.63
C ALA A 65 -30.06 27.22 -33.14
N LYS A 66 -30.14 26.22 -32.28
CA LYS A 66 -29.78 26.42 -30.88
C LYS A 66 -28.24 26.47 -30.78
N LYS A 67 -27.73 27.31 -29.91
CA LYS A 67 -26.33 27.74 -29.67
C LYS A 67 -25.25 26.63 -29.56
N ARG A 68 -25.51 25.39 -29.94
CA ARG A 68 -24.59 24.26 -29.79
C ARG A 68 -24.00 23.67 -31.10
N ALA A 69 -24.39 24.19 -32.26
CA ALA A 69 -23.92 23.69 -33.57
C ALA A 69 -22.40 23.85 -33.81
N ASP A 70 -21.73 24.72 -33.03
CA ASP A 70 -20.27 24.96 -33.11
C ASP A 70 -19.49 24.54 -31.85
N LYS A 71 -20.09 23.75 -30.93
CA LYS A 71 -19.41 23.27 -29.73
C LYS A 71 -18.87 21.85 -29.97
N GLU A 72 -17.68 21.57 -29.44
CA GLU A 72 -17.09 20.23 -29.36
C GLU A 72 -18.06 19.25 -28.66
N PRO A 73 -17.97 17.92 -28.97
CA PRO A 73 -18.78 16.90 -28.29
C PRO A 73 -18.64 17.02 -26.78
N LEU A 74 -19.75 16.89 -26.06
CA LEU A 74 -19.71 16.93 -24.60
C LEU A 74 -19.35 15.54 -24.05
N HIS A 75 -18.28 15.47 -23.29
CA HIS A 75 -17.80 14.27 -22.63
C HIS A 75 -18.24 14.25 -21.17
N ILE A 76 -19.09 13.28 -20.79
CA ILE A 76 -19.61 13.09 -19.44
C ILE A 76 -18.90 11.91 -18.80
N ARG A 77 -18.08 12.16 -17.78
CA ARG A 77 -17.40 11.09 -17.05
C ARG A 77 -18.39 10.26 -16.22
N ILE A 78 -18.39 8.94 -16.42
CA ILE A 78 -19.11 7.98 -15.58
C ILE A 78 -18.13 7.39 -14.57
N ALA A 79 -18.38 7.66 -13.29
CA ALA A 79 -17.53 7.24 -12.19
C ALA A 79 -17.94 5.89 -11.60
N GLU A 80 -19.23 5.54 -11.71
CA GLU A 80 -19.80 4.34 -11.13
C GLU A 80 -21.07 3.95 -11.87
N VAL A 81 -21.38 2.65 -11.89
CA VAL A 81 -22.66 2.14 -12.40
C VAL A 81 -23.22 1.14 -11.40
N HIS A 82 -24.48 1.28 -11.05
CA HIS A 82 -25.19 0.32 -10.20
C HIS A 82 -26.48 -0.13 -10.87
N GLU A 83 -26.95 -1.30 -10.49
CA GLU A 83 -28.20 -1.88 -11.01
C GLU A 83 -29.25 -1.91 -9.91
N LYS A 84 -30.47 -1.56 -10.26
CA LYS A 84 -31.64 -1.75 -9.42
C LYS A 84 -32.83 -2.11 -10.30
N ASP A 85 -33.52 -3.19 -9.96
CA ASP A 85 -34.72 -3.67 -10.67
C ASP A 85 -34.51 -3.86 -12.20
N LYS A 86 -33.34 -4.37 -12.59
CA LYS A 86 -32.89 -4.54 -13.99
C LYS A 86 -32.74 -3.23 -14.76
N VAL A 87 -32.52 -2.12 -14.07
CA VAL A 87 -32.19 -0.79 -14.63
C VAL A 87 -30.77 -0.40 -14.21
N ALA A 88 -29.93 -0.04 -15.19
CA ALA A 88 -28.59 0.46 -14.93
C ALA A 88 -28.60 1.99 -14.75
N TYR A 89 -28.06 2.45 -13.65
CA TYR A 89 -27.89 3.85 -13.29
C TYR A 89 -26.42 4.23 -13.42
N HIS A 90 -26.12 5.12 -14.38
CA HIS A 90 -24.77 5.59 -14.66
C HIS A 90 -24.54 6.89 -13.88
N ARG A 91 -23.76 6.80 -12.79
CA ARG A 91 -23.41 7.95 -11.95
C ARG A 91 -22.31 8.76 -12.59
N THR A 92 -22.53 10.05 -12.81
CA THR A 92 -21.49 10.95 -13.28
C THR A 92 -20.42 11.21 -12.22
N ALA A 93 -19.25 11.68 -12.62
CA ALA A 93 -18.33 12.31 -11.69
C ALA A 93 -18.99 13.55 -11.04
N PRO A 94 -18.54 13.97 -9.84
CA PRO A 94 -19.03 15.18 -9.20
C PRO A 94 -18.90 16.42 -10.09
N PHE A 95 -19.88 17.32 -10.04
CA PHE A 95 -19.93 18.52 -10.88
C PHE A 95 -18.77 19.50 -10.64
N ASP A 96 -18.15 19.45 -9.46
CA ASP A 96 -17.00 20.27 -9.08
C ASP A 96 -15.64 19.58 -9.36
N ALA A 97 -15.66 18.33 -9.77
CA ALA A 97 -14.44 17.61 -10.11
C ALA A 97 -13.88 18.17 -11.44
N ALA A 98 -12.67 18.73 -11.38
CA ALA A 98 -11.90 19.02 -12.59
C ALA A 98 -11.69 17.72 -13.36
N GLY A 99 -12.04 17.70 -14.65
CA GLY A 99 -11.92 16.51 -15.50
C GLY A 99 -10.48 15.99 -15.51
N SER A 100 -10.25 14.91 -14.77
CA SER A 100 -8.99 14.16 -14.78
C SER A 100 -9.16 12.99 -15.75
N GLY A 101 -8.75 13.14 -17.00
CA GLY A 101 -8.79 12.06 -17.98
C GLY A 101 -8.00 12.38 -19.24
N ASP A 102 -7.39 11.33 -19.83
CA ASP A 102 -6.55 11.41 -21.03
C ASP A 102 -7.32 11.66 -22.36
N MET A 103 -8.62 11.99 -22.29
CA MET A 103 -9.42 12.25 -23.48
C MET A 103 -9.38 13.73 -23.88
N PRO A 104 -9.19 14.05 -25.17
CA PRO A 104 -9.30 15.43 -25.65
C PRO A 104 -10.69 16.00 -25.35
N GLY A 105 -10.75 17.17 -24.70
CA GLY A 105 -12.01 17.82 -24.30
C GLY A 105 -12.53 17.42 -22.91
N SER A 106 -11.82 16.57 -22.14
CA SER A 106 -12.22 16.11 -20.80
C SER A 106 -11.98 17.13 -19.68
N GLY A 107 -11.52 18.33 -20.00
CA GLY A 107 -11.16 19.39 -19.03
C GLY A 107 -12.32 20.27 -18.56
N ASP A 108 -13.50 20.14 -19.14
CA ASP A 108 -14.62 21.00 -18.80
C ASP A 108 -15.43 20.43 -17.62
N GLN A 109 -15.61 21.20 -16.59
CA GLN A 109 -16.59 20.92 -15.54
C GLN A 109 -17.97 20.82 -16.17
N ILE A 110 -18.65 19.71 -15.92
CA ILE A 110 -20.03 19.51 -16.40
C ILE A 110 -20.97 20.22 -15.43
N SER A 111 -21.76 21.17 -15.95
CA SER A 111 -22.84 21.76 -15.18
C SER A 111 -24.14 20.94 -15.33
N PRO A 112 -25.07 21.03 -14.36
CA PRO A 112 -26.39 20.39 -14.50
C PRO A 112 -27.15 20.77 -15.77
N GLU A 113 -26.88 21.96 -16.34
CA GLU A 113 -27.51 22.48 -17.55
C GLU A 113 -26.95 21.81 -18.84
N ASP A 114 -25.77 21.21 -18.76
CA ASP A 114 -25.13 20.55 -19.89
C ASP A 114 -25.51 19.05 -20.02
N LEU A 115 -26.21 18.50 -19.04
CA LEU A 115 -26.62 17.10 -19.04
C LEU A 115 -27.54 16.76 -20.21
N PRO A 116 -27.48 15.52 -20.74
CA PRO A 116 -28.37 15.07 -21.80
C PRO A 116 -29.82 15.07 -21.32
N GLN A 117 -30.76 15.14 -22.23
CA GLN A 117 -32.19 15.08 -21.94
C GLN A 117 -32.74 13.71 -22.38
N PRO A 118 -33.84 13.21 -21.75
CA PRO A 118 -34.53 12.05 -22.24
C PRO A 118 -34.85 12.13 -23.75
N GLY A 119 -34.50 11.07 -24.49
CA GLY A 119 -34.58 10.99 -25.95
C GLY A 119 -33.30 11.46 -26.68
N ASP A 120 -32.29 11.95 -25.97
CA ASP A 120 -30.98 12.22 -26.58
C ASP A 120 -30.23 10.92 -26.82
N THR A 121 -29.45 10.90 -27.91
CA THR A 121 -28.55 9.78 -28.22
C THR A 121 -27.16 10.11 -27.70
N VAL A 122 -26.54 9.17 -27.00
CA VAL A 122 -25.17 9.25 -26.50
C VAL A 122 -24.34 8.09 -27.01
N SER A 123 -23.05 8.32 -27.20
CA SER A 123 -22.07 7.27 -27.44
C SER A 123 -21.45 6.86 -26.10
N CYS A 124 -21.57 5.60 -25.74
CA CYS A 124 -20.99 5.01 -24.53
C CYS A 124 -19.60 4.49 -24.82
N MET A 125 -18.64 4.79 -23.95
CA MET A 125 -17.25 4.28 -24.03
C MET A 125 -16.80 3.87 -22.64
N ILE A 126 -16.38 2.61 -22.46
CA ILE A 126 -15.84 2.14 -21.18
C ILE A 126 -14.32 2.32 -21.11
N ASP A 127 -13.80 2.47 -19.89
CA ASP A 127 -12.37 2.36 -19.58
C ASP A 127 -11.96 0.88 -19.76
N TRP A 128 -11.50 0.54 -20.96
CA TRP A 128 -11.23 -0.85 -21.33
C TRP A 128 -10.17 -1.51 -20.45
N ASP A 129 -9.11 -0.79 -20.11
CA ASP A 129 -8.04 -1.34 -19.28
C ASP A 129 -8.55 -1.73 -17.89
N ARG A 130 -9.44 -0.91 -17.32
CA ARG A 130 -10.13 -1.23 -16.05
C ARG A 130 -11.05 -2.45 -16.21
N ARG A 131 -11.88 -2.48 -17.24
CA ARG A 131 -12.77 -3.62 -17.54
C ARG A 131 -11.97 -4.90 -17.70
N PHE A 132 -10.94 -4.90 -18.51
CA PHE A 132 -10.15 -6.08 -18.80
C PHE A 132 -9.38 -6.57 -17.57
N LEU A 133 -8.82 -5.66 -16.79
CA LEU A 133 -8.19 -5.99 -15.52
C LEU A 133 -9.18 -6.64 -14.53
N ASN A 134 -10.40 -6.10 -14.41
CA ASN A 134 -11.44 -6.70 -13.58
C ASN A 134 -11.84 -8.09 -14.07
N MET A 135 -11.94 -8.31 -15.39
CA MET A 135 -12.17 -9.63 -15.98
C MET A 135 -11.04 -10.61 -15.65
N GLN A 136 -9.77 -10.18 -15.76
CA GLN A 136 -8.61 -11.00 -15.40
C GLN A 136 -8.65 -11.39 -13.93
N ARG A 137 -8.87 -10.43 -13.04
CA ARG A 137 -8.93 -10.60 -11.60
C ARG A 137 -10.07 -11.52 -11.17
N HIS A 138 -11.25 -11.35 -11.76
CA HIS A 138 -12.41 -12.16 -11.42
C HIS A 138 -12.22 -13.61 -11.88
N CYS A 139 -11.79 -13.82 -13.12
CA CYS A 139 -11.49 -15.17 -13.61
C CYS A 139 -10.34 -15.82 -12.83
N GLY A 140 -9.32 -15.05 -12.45
CA GLY A 140 -8.23 -15.52 -11.61
C GLY A 140 -8.69 -15.96 -10.22
N GLU A 141 -9.68 -15.28 -9.64
CA GLU A 141 -10.33 -15.68 -8.39
C GLU A 141 -11.04 -17.02 -8.52
N HIS A 142 -11.81 -17.21 -9.59
CA HIS A 142 -12.48 -18.47 -9.90
C HIS A 142 -11.49 -19.65 -9.99
N ILE A 143 -10.41 -19.49 -10.76
CA ILE A 143 -9.38 -20.52 -10.91
C ILE A 143 -8.70 -20.80 -9.54
N LEU A 144 -8.39 -19.77 -8.76
CA LEU A 144 -7.80 -19.91 -7.43
C LEU A 144 -8.73 -20.68 -6.50
N SER A 145 -9.99 -20.31 -6.46
CA SER A 145 -11.00 -20.96 -5.61
C SER A 145 -11.21 -22.43 -6.03
N GLY A 146 -11.25 -22.73 -7.33
CA GLY A 146 -11.32 -24.09 -7.84
C GLY A 146 -10.11 -24.92 -7.44
N VAL A 147 -8.91 -24.38 -7.60
CA VAL A 147 -7.64 -25.08 -7.21
C VAL A 147 -7.55 -25.33 -5.71
N PHE A 148 -7.98 -24.37 -4.85
CA PHE A 148 -7.99 -24.61 -3.41
C PHE A 148 -9.05 -25.62 -3.00
N ALA A 149 -10.18 -25.70 -3.71
CA ALA A 149 -11.19 -26.73 -3.49
C ALA A 149 -10.66 -28.12 -3.88
N ASP A 150 -10.04 -28.24 -5.05
CA ASP A 150 -9.49 -29.49 -5.55
C ASP A 150 -8.32 -30.03 -4.71
N LEU A 151 -7.33 -29.18 -4.40
CA LEU A 151 -6.12 -29.60 -3.71
C LEU A 151 -6.30 -29.79 -2.20
N TYR A 152 -7.20 -29.03 -1.56
CA TYR A 152 -7.24 -28.92 -0.09
C TYR A 152 -8.65 -28.93 0.49
N GLY A 153 -9.68 -29.20 -0.29
CA GLY A 153 -11.07 -29.13 0.16
C GLY A 153 -11.49 -27.73 0.66
N GLY A 154 -10.83 -26.68 0.14
CA GLY A 154 -11.09 -25.31 0.55
C GLY A 154 -12.37 -24.74 -0.06
N ALA A 155 -13.21 -24.11 0.76
CA ALA A 155 -14.41 -23.40 0.30
C ALA A 155 -14.20 -21.89 0.34
N ASN A 156 -14.42 -21.19 -0.77
CA ASN A 156 -14.45 -19.73 -0.82
C ASN A 156 -15.69 -19.22 -0.03
N ARG A 157 -15.42 -18.39 0.97
CA ARG A 157 -16.43 -17.77 1.86
C ARG A 157 -16.49 -16.26 1.75
N GLY A 158 -15.56 -15.65 1.02
CA GLY A 158 -15.53 -14.22 0.78
C GLY A 158 -14.53 -13.85 -0.30
N PHE A 159 -14.89 -12.87 -1.09
CA PHE A 159 -14.09 -12.31 -2.17
C PHE A 159 -14.19 -10.80 -2.13
N HIS A 160 -13.07 -10.12 -2.30
CA HIS A 160 -13.03 -8.67 -2.42
C HIS A 160 -11.95 -8.24 -3.41
N MET A 161 -12.34 -7.45 -4.39
CA MET A 161 -11.46 -6.89 -5.41
C MET A 161 -11.11 -5.46 -5.02
N GLY A 162 -10.01 -5.30 -4.27
CA GLY A 162 -9.48 -3.99 -3.89
C GLY A 162 -8.66 -3.33 -5.01
N GLU A 163 -8.24 -2.09 -4.79
CA GLU A 163 -7.41 -1.37 -5.76
C GLU A 163 -6.03 -2.01 -5.93
N SER A 164 -5.33 -2.30 -4.82
CA SER A 164 -3.94 -2.77 -4.82
C SER A 164 -3.78 -4.28 -4.92
N TYR A 165 -4.79 -5.05 -4.51
CA TYR A 165 -4.78 -6.51 -4.52
C TYR A 165 -6.19 -7.07 -4.35
N ILE A 166 -6.31 -8.36 -4.61
CA ILE A 166 -7.53 -9.13 -4.40
C ILE A 166 -7.37 -9.96 -3.12
N THR A 167 -8.46 -10.16 -2.39
CA THR A 167 -8.50 -11.09 -1.28
C THR A 167 -9.60 -12.12 -1.47
N VAL A 168 -9.29 -13.36 -1.11
CA VAL A 168 -10.27 -14.44 -0.98
C VAL A 168 -10.12 -15.10 0.39
N ASP A 169 -11.25 -15.33 1.06
CA ASP A 169 -11.30 -16.01 2.34
C ASP A 169 -11.66 -17.49 2.12
N ILE A 170 -10.70 -18.37 2.35
CA ILE A 170 -10.85 -19.83 2.19
C ILE A 170 -11.02 -20.49 3.56
N ARG A 171 -12.10 -21.25 3.72
CA ARG A 171 -12.32 -22.14 4.85
C ARG A 171 -11.99 -23.59 4.44
N LEU A 172 -11.16 -24.27 5.21
CA LEU A 172 -10.90 -25.70 5.06
C LEU A 172 -12.01 -26.48 5.78
N GLU A 173 -12.96 -27.02 5.04
CA GLU A 173 -14.15 -27.69 5.61
C GLU A 173 -14.53 -28.99 4.90
N ASN A 174 -13.99 -29.23 3.69
CA ASN A 174 -14.40 -30.38 2.89
C ASN A 174 -13.36 -31.53 2.93
N ASP A 175 -12.16 -31.29 3.47
CA ASP A 175 -11.13 -32.31 3.67
C ASP A 175 -10.52 -32.19 5.07
N PRO A 176 -10.80 -33.17 5.99
CA PRO A 176 -10.30 -33.13 7.35
C PRO A 176 -8.76 -33.37 7.46
N ALA A 177 -8.10 -33.70 6.36
CA ALA A 177 -6.64 -33.81 6.33
C ALA A 177 -5.93 -32.45 6.47
N PHE A 178 -6.65 -31.34 6.22
CA PHE A 178 -6.10 -30.00 6.25
C PHE A 178 -6.80 -29.14 7.32
N ASP A 179 -6.03 -28.55 8.22
CA ASP A 179 -6.46 -27.64 9.29
C ASP A 179 -5.89 -26.22 9.17
N LYS A 180 -4.93 -26.04 8.24
CA LYS A 180 -4.27 -24.76 7.98
C LYS A 180 -3.82 -24.65 6.53
N ILE A 181 -3.72 -23.42 6.04
CA ILE A 181 -3.08 -23.11 4.76
C ILE A 181 -1.69 -22.55 5.05
N THR A 182 -0.66 -23.25 4.58
CA THR A 182 0.74 -22.84 4.71
C THR A 182 1.20 -22.10 3.45
N TRP A 183 2.34 -21.41 3.55
CA TRP A 183 2.96 -20.79 2.40
C TRP A 183 3.30 -21.78 1.27
N ASP A 184 3.81 -22.97 1.62
CA ASP A 184 4.12 -24.01 0.64
C ASP A 184 2.88 -24.51 -0.10
N MET A 185 1.74 -24.61 0.59
CA MET A 185 0.45 -24.91 -0.04
C MET A 185 0.04 -23.81 -1.02
N CYS A 186 0.21 -22.54 -0.64
CA CYS A 186 -0.04 -21.40 -1.53
C CYS A 186 0.86 -21.44 -2.77
N MET A 187 2.15 -21.75 -2.63
CA MET A 187 3.08 -21.87 -3.76
C MET A 187 2.75 -23.04 -4.69
N LYS A 188 2.28 -24.16 -4.13
CA LYS A 188 1.79 -25.29 -4.93
C LYS A 188 0.50 -24.92 -5.68
N ALA A 189 -0.44 -24.25 -5.01
CA ALA A 189 -1.67 -23.78 -5.63
C ALA A 189 -1.38 -22.75 -6.73
N GLU A 190 -0.52 -21.76 -6.48
CA GLU A 190 -0.10 -20.74 -7.45
C GLU A 190 0.45 -21.37 -8.73
N ARG A 191 1.29 -22.40 -8.59
CA ARG A 191 1.82 -23.14 -9.75
C ARG A 191 0.69 -23.77 -10.54
N ARG A 192 -0.23 -24.48 -9.87
CA ARG A 192 -1.36 -25.13 -10.50
C ARG A 192 -2.30 -24.14 -11.18
N ILE A 193 -2.56 -22.98 -10.56
CA ILE A 193 -3.35 -21.90 -11.13
C ILE A 193 -2.72 -21.43 -12.45
N ASN A 194 -1.42 -21.15 -12.45
CA ASN A 194 -0.74 -20.69 -13.68
C ASN A 194 -0.67 -21.77 -14.77
N GLU A 195 -0.57 -23.06 -14.41
CA GLU A 195 -0.69 -24.16 -15.38
C GLU A 195 -2.06 -24.14 -16.08
N ILE A 196 -3.15 -23.93 -15.34
CA ILE A 196 -4.51 -23.78 -15.90
C ILE A 196 -4.58 -22.55 -16.82
N VAL A 197 -4.01 -21.42 -16.38
CA VAL A 197 -3.95 -20.20 -17.20
C VAL A 197 -3.21 -20.46 -18.52
N TRP A 198 -2.04 -21.09 -18.48
CA TRP A 198 -1.22 -21.37 -19.66
C TRP A 198 -1.80 -22.45 -20.58
N SER A 199 -2.69 -23.27 -20.06
CA SER A 199 -3.40 -24.28 -20.86
C SER A 199 -4.44 -23.67 -21.81
N ASP A 200 -4.69 -22.37 -21.70
CA ASP A 200 -5.61 -21.63 -22.57
C ASP A 200 -6.99 -22.29 -22.72
N LEU A 201 -7.59 -22.64 -21.58
CA LEU A 201 -8.90 -23.29 -21.53
C LEU A 201 -10.03 -22.31 -21.87
N PRO A 202 -11.13 -22.76 -22.47
CA PRO A 202 -12.30 -21.92 -22.71
C PRO A 202 -12.98 -21.55 -21.39
N VAL A 203 -13.45 -20.31 -21.29
CA VAL A 203 -14.33 -19.82 -20.23
C VAL A 203 -15.70 -19.57 -20.87
N ARG A 204 -16.70 -20.29 -20.41
CA ARG A 204 -18.06 -20.21 -20.92
C ARG A 204 -19.00 -19.67 -19.88
N ILE A 205 -19.99 -18.92 -20.33
CA ILE A 205 -21.09 -18.40 -19.51
C ILE A 205 -22.38 -18.98 -20.11
N ASP A 206 -23.05 -19.82 -19.34
CA ASP A 206 -24.33 -20.42 -19.71
C ASP A 206 -25.44 -19.78 -18.87
N HIS A 207 -26.54 -19.39 -19.52
CA HIS A 207 -27.69 -18.75 -18.91
C HIS A 207 -28.85 -19.73 -18.73
N PHE A 208 -29.43 -19.78 -17.55
CA PHE A 208 -30.51 -20.66 -17.18
C PHE A 208 -31.70 -19.87 -16.63
N SER A 209 -32.91 -20.19 -17.11
CA SER A 209 -34.17 -19.68 -16.57
C SER A 209 -34.79 -20.61 -15.53
N ASP A 210 -34.33 -21.86 -15.43
CA ASP A 210 -34.77 -22.85 -14.45
C ASP A 210 -33.61 -23.22 -13.50
N PRO A 211 -33.73 -22.94 -12.20
CA PRO A 211 -32.73 -23.33 -11.22
C PRO A 211 -32.40 -24.84 -11.19
N LYS A 212 -33.38 -25.68 -11.56
CA LYS A 212 -33.18 -27.14 -11.61
C LYS A 212 -32.27 -27.57 -12.77
N GLU A 213 -32.32 -26.89 -13.90
CA GLU A 213 -31.42 -27.14 -15.02
C GLU A 213 -30.01 -26.61 -14.68
N ALA A 214 -29.92 -25.43 -14.07
CA ALA A 214 -28.67 -24.88 -13.58
C ALA A 214 -27.98 -25.81 -12.55
N ALA A 215 -28.73 -26.41 -11.65
CA ALA A 215 -28.22 -27.35 -10.64
C ALA A 215 -27.67 -28.68 -11.20
N LYS A 216 -27.90 -28.99 -12.48
CA LYS A 216 -27.30 -30.16 -13.15
C LYS A 216 -25.84 -29.93 -13.57
N MET A 217 -25.39 -28.67 -13.56
CA MET A 217 -24.00 -28.33 -13.85
C MET A 217 -23.07 -28.85 -12.75
N PRO A 218 -21.80 -29.18 -13.04
CA PRO A 218 -20.83 -29.68 -12.05
C PRO A 218 -20.35 -28.54 -11.12
N LEU A 219 -21.27 -27.99 -10.36
CA LEU A 219 -21.04 -26.80 -9.55
C LEU A 219 -20.10 -27.08 -8.37
N ARG A 220 -19.05 -26.27 -8.21
CA ARG A 220 -18.17 -26.28 -7.04
C ARG A 220 -18.92 -25.93 -5.76
N LYS A 221 -19.95 -25.10 -5.82
CA LYS A 221 -20.76 -24.64 -4.71
C LYS A 221 -22.25 -24.83 -5.04
N GLU A 222 -23.02 -25.32 -4.08
CA GLU A 222 -24.46 -25.46 -4.25
C GLU A 222 -25.12 -24.14 -4.65
N LEU A 223 -26.10 -24.24 -5.53
CA LEU A 223 -26.87 -23.10 -6.01
C LEU A 223 -27.84 -22.66 -4.91
N THR A 224 -27.69 -21.41 -4.46
CA THR A 224 -28.57 -20.80 -3.45
C THR A 224 -29.51 -19.75 -4.06
N ILE A 225 -29.49 -19.58 -5.40
CA ILE A 225 -30.24 -18.56 -6.13
C ILE A 225 -31.56 -19.19 -6.58
N GLU A 226 -32.67 -18.55 -6.27
CA GLU A 226 -34.03 -18.95 -6.68
C GLU A 226 -34.54 -18.09 -7.84
N ASP A 227 -33.69 -17.21 -8.40
CA ASP A 227 -34.04 -16.30 -9.49
C ASP A 227 -34.20 -17.03 -10.85
N GLU A 228 -34.98 -16.41 -11.76
CA GLU A 228 -35.23 -16.90 -13.12
C GLU A 228 -34.09 -16.55 -14.12
N ASP A 229 -32.98 -15.98 -13.66
CA ASP A 229 -31.90 -15.49 -14.51
C ASP A 229 -30.55 -15.84 -13.90
N ILE A 230 -30.12 -17.08 -14.10
CA ILE A 230 -28.93 -17.65 -13.47
C ILE A 230 -27.85 -17.78 -14.52
N SER A 231 -26.71 -17.12 -14.30
CA SER A 231 -25.50 -17.27 -15.11
C SER A 231 -24.52 -18.21 -14.41
N ILE A 232 -24.06 -19.25 -15.12
CA ILE A 232 -23.05 -20.18 -14.63
C ILE A 232 -21.79 -20.00 -15.48
N VAL A 233 -20.68 -19.74 -14.79
CA VAL A 233 -19.35 -19.66 -15.40
C VAL A 233 -18.66 -21.02 -15.28
N THR A 234 -18.25 -21.59 -16.42
CA THR A 234 -17.50 -22.86 -16.49
C THR A 234 -16.13 -22.61 -17.10
N ILE A 235 -15.07 -22.97 -16.40
CA ILE A 235 -13.67 -22.83 -16.84
C ILE A 235 -13.13 -24.20 -17.24
N GLY A 236 -12.86 -24.39 -18.52
CA GLY A 236 -12.38 -25.66 -19.08
C GLY A 236 -13.48 -26.59 -19.58
N PRO A 237 -13.17 -27.91 -19.74
CA PRO A 237 -14.15 -28.90 -20.18
C PRO A 237 -15.21 -29.14 -19.10
N ILE A 238 -16.46 -29.40 -19.54
CA ILE A 238 -17.59 -29.57 -18.62
C ILE A 238 -17.48 -30.82 -17.74
N ASP A 239 -16.80 -31.85 -18.23
CA ASP A 239 -16.63 -33.13 -17.52
C ASP A 239 -15.56 -33.06 -16.43
N ASP A 240 -14.63 -32.09 -16.51
CA ASP A 240 -13.55 -31.86 -15.56
C ASP A 240 -13.18 -30.35 -15.53
N PRO A 241 -14.07 -29.47 -15.04
CA PRO A 241 -13.81 -28.04 -15.05
C PRO A 241 -12.82 -27.64 -13.95
N ALA A 242 -11.95 -26.69 -14.29
CA ALA A 242 -11.10 -26.03 -13.28
C ALA A 242 -11.90 -25.21 -12.27
N ASP A 243 -13.07 -24.68 -12.69
CA ASP A 243 -14.12 -24.14 -11.84
C ASP A 243 -15.47 -24.17 -12.57
N CYS A 244 -16.54 -24.32 -11.80
CA CYS A 244 -17.91 -24.17 -12.29
C CYS A 244 -18.78 -23.60 -11.16
N VAL A 245 -19.31 -22.39 -11.34
CA VAL A 245 -20.07 -21.71 -10.28
C VAL A 245 -21.01 -20.65 -10.83
N ALA A 246 -22.10 -20.38 -10.13
CA ALA A 246 -23.00 -19.26 -10.44
C ALA A 246 -22.28 -17.92 -10.18
N CYS A 247 -22.24 -17.08 -11.21
CA CYS A 247 -21.56 -15.78 -11.17
C CYS A 247 -22.20 -14.80 -12.14
N CYS A 248 -22.34 -13.52 -11.73
CA CYS A 248 -22.86 -12.44 -12.58
C CYS A 248 -21.79 -11.51 -13.15
N GLY A 249 -20.50 -11.74 -12.80
CA GLY A 249 -19.40 -10.88 -13.24
C GLY A 249 -18.97 -11.08 -14.68
N THR A 250 -18.00 -10.29 -15.12
CA THR A 250 -17.44 -10.40 -16.47
C THR A 250 -16.16 -11.21 -16.47
N HIS A 251 -16.00 -12.07 -17.48
CA HIS A 251 -14.86 -12.98 -17.60
C HIS A 251 -14.25 -12.93 -19.00
N PRO A 252 -12.93 -13.15 -19.14
CA PRO A 252 -12.33 -13.32 -20.47
C PRO A 252 -12.79 -14.66 -21.10
N ALA A 253 -12.79 -14.75 -22.42
CA ALA A 253 -13.21 -15.95 -23.14
C ALA A 253 -12.28 -17.16 -22.94
N ARG A 254 -11.04 -16.93 -22.50
CA ARG A 254 -10.01 -17.96 -22.35
C ARG A 254 -9.11 -17.68 -21.15
N THR A 255 -8.64 -18.74 -20.48
CA THR A 255 -7.80 -18.62 -19.29
C THR A 255 -6.45 -17.93 -19.55
N ALA A 256 -5.87 -18.09 -20.76
CA ALA A 256 -4.61 -17.39 -21.09
C ALA A 256 -4.72 -15.86 -21.00
N GLN A 257 -5.91 -15.30 -21.15
CA GLN A 257 -6.15 -13.87 -21.02
C GLN A 257 -6.11 -13.37 -19.57
N VAL A 258 -6.15 -14.25 -18.57
CA VAL A 258 -5.95 -13.91 -17.16
C VAL A 258 -4.52 -13.39 -16.90
N GLY A 259 -3.57 -13.92 -17.67
CA GLY A 259 -2.16 -13.60 -17.48
C GLY A 259 -1.55 -14.23 -16.24
N LEU A 260 -0.44 -13.67 -15.76
CA LEU A 260 0.22 -14.15 -14.54
C LEU A 260 -0.70 -14.03 -13.32
N VAL A 261 -0.81 -15.08 -12.53
CA VAL A 261 -1.44 -15.04 -11.20
C VAL A 261 -0.35 -15.18 -10.13
N LYS A 262 -0.34 -14.27 -9.17
CA LYS A 262 0.65 -14.23 -8.12
C LYS A 262 0.01 -14.11 -6.75
N ILE A 263 0.31 -15.06 -5.85
CA ILE A 263 -0.09 -15.03 -4.45
C ILE A 263 0.97 -14.24 -3.69
N TYR A 264 0.55 -13.24 -2.93
CA TYR A 264 1.44 -12.36 -2.17
C TYR A 264 1.59 -12.76 -0.72
N LYS A 265 0.49 -13.22 -0.11
CA LYS A 265 0.42 -13.48 1.32
C LYS A 265 -0.74 -14.40 1.66
N VAL A 266 -0.60 -15.15 2.74
CA VAL A 266 -1.71 -15.84 3.41
C VAL A 266 -1.66 -15.52 4.89
N GLU A 267 -2.83 -15.28 5.48
CA GLU A 267 -2.95 -15.04 6.91
C GLU A 267 -4.25 -15.65 7.47
N LYS A 268 -4.22 -15.97 8.76
CA LYS A 268 -5.40 -16.48 9.43
C LYS A 268 -6.41 -15.33 9.63
N ASN A 269 -7.67 -15.56 9.22
CA ASN A 269 -8.79 -14.65 9.40
C ASN A 269 -9.95 -15.39 10.09
N LYS A 270 -10.02 -15.29 11.42
CA LYS A 270 -10.99 -16.03 12.26
C LYS A 270 -10.80 -17.54 12.09
N ASP A 271 -11.80 -18.24 11.56
CA ASP A 271 -11.83 -19.66 11.23
C ASP A 271 -11.51 -19.95 9.74
N MET A 272 -11.03 -18.95 9.02
CA MET A 272 -10.68 -18.98 7.60
C MET A 272 -9.22 -18.54 7.40
N PHE A 273 -8.77 -18.61 6.15
CA PHE A 273 -7.49 -18.10 5.70
C PHE A 273 -7.71 -17.09 4.58
N ARG A 274 -7.21 -15.89 4.77
CA ARG A 274 -7.24 -14.84 3.76
C ARG A 274 -6.01 -14.93 2.88
N ILE A 275 -6.24 -15.12 1.59
CA ILE A 275 -5.21 -15.17 0.57
C ILE A 275 -5.24 -13.84 -0.18
N TYR A 276 -4.07 -13.20 -0.26
CA TYR A 276 -3.84 -11.97 -1.00
C TYR A 276 -3.15 -12.32 -2.31
N PHE A 277 -3.70 -11.87 -3.43
CA PHE A 277 -3.15 -12.17 -4.74
C PHE A 277 -3.52 -11.09 -5.77
N ASP A 278 -2.94 -11.14 -6.94
CA ASP A 278 -3.40 -10.37 -8.11
C ASP A 278 -3.12 -11.12 -9.41
N CYS A 279 -3.65 -10.60 -10.51
CA CYS A 279 -3.60 -11.22 -11.83
C CYS A 279 -3.16 -10.21 -12.89
N GLY A 280 -2.76 -10.74 -14.05
CA GLY A 280 -2.54 -9.98 -15.27
C GLY A 280 -1.53 -8.85 -15.14
N ALA A 281 -1.90 -7.68 -15.61
CA ALA A 281 -1.02 -6.50 -15.65
C ALA A 281 -0.54 -6.08 -14.25
N ASN A 282 -1.41 -6.16 -13.22
CA ASN A 282 -1.03 -5.80 -11.86
C ASN A 282 0.00 -6.75 -11.27
N ALA A 283 -0.19 -8.07 -11.46
CA ALA A 283 0.78 -9.06 -11.00
C ALA A 283 2.14 -8.91 -11.70
N LEU A 284 2.15 -8.56 -12.98
CA LEU A 284 3.36 -8.26 -13.74
C LEU A 284 4.04 -6.98 -13.23
N SER A 285 3.27 -5.91 -13.02
CA SER A 285 3.79 -4.64 -12.50
C SER A 285 4.42 -4.80 -11.11
N ASP A 286 3.78 -5.56 -10.22
CA ASP A 286 4.33 -5.90 -8.90
C ASP A 286 5.64 -6.71 -9.00
N TYR A 287 5.69 -7.67 -9.94
CA TYR A 287 6.92 -8.42 -10.20
C TYR A 287 8.05 -7.51 -10.70
N ASP A 288 7.76 -6.62 -11.65
CA ASP A 288 8.72 -5.67 -12.21
C ASP A 288 9.27 -4.71 -11.14
N GLU A 289 8.42 -4.26 -10.22
CA GLU A 289 8.86 -3.42 -9.10
C GLU A 289 9.82 -4.18 -8.18
N LYS A 290 9.47 -5.40 -7.80
CA LYS A 290 10.32 -6.28 -6.97
C LYS A 290 11.62 -6.64 -7.69
N HIS A 291 11.57 -6.90 -9.00
CA HIS A 291 12.75 -7.18 -9.80
C HIS A 291 13.70 -5.97 -9.84
N ARG A 292 13.16 -4.77 -10.10
CA ARG A 292 13.97 -3.53 -10.07
C ARG A 292 14.62 -3.29 -8.71
N LEU A 293 13.88 -3.51 -7.61
CA LEU A 293 14.41 -3.34 -6.26
C LEU A 293 15.55 -4.33 -5.99
N ILE A 294 15.36 -5.61 -6.30
CA ILE A 294 16.37 -6.64 -6.08
C ILE A 294 17.62 -6.41 -6.94
N THR A 295 17.46 -5.96 -8.19
CA THR A 295 18.56 -5.58 -9.08
C THR A 295 19.37 -4.43 -8.48
N LYS A 296 18.68 -3.37 -8.00
CA LYS A 296 19.33 -2.24 -7.34
C LYS A 296 20.12 -2.65 -6.09
N ILE A 297 19.60 -3.58 -5.30
CA ILE A 297 20.31 -4.12 -4.14
C ILE A 297 21.52 -4.95 -4.60
N GLY A 298 21.34 -5.78 -5.63
CA GLY A 298 22.42 -6.56 -6.22
C GLY A 298 23.58 -5.70 -6.73
N ASP A 299 23.28 -4.59 -7.42
CA ASP A 299 24.26 -3.61 -7.88
C ASP A 299 25.02 -2.98 -6.71
N HIS A 300 24.30 -2.59 -5.64
CA HIS A 300 24.92 -2.02 -4.44
C HIS A 300 25.95 -2.98 -3.80
N TYR A 301 25.63 -4.27 -3.72
CA TYR A 301 26.53 -5.29 -3.16
C TYR A 301 27.46 -5.92 -4.19
N SER A 302 27.40 -5.52 -5.47
CA SER A 302 28.12 -6.15 -6.58
C SER A 302 27.95 -7.66 -6.59
N ALA A 303 26.69 -8.12 -6.49
CA ALA A 303 26.31 -9.53 -6.33
C ALA A 303 25.14 -9.91 -7.22
N GLY A 304 25.21 -11.10 -7.82
CA GLY A 304 24.03 -11.75 -8.41
C GLY A 304 23.07 -12.27 -7.34
N LEU A 305 21.88 -12.66 -7.76
CA LEU A 305 20.80 -13.10 -6.85
C LEU A 305 21.25 -14.23 -5.91
N ASP A 306 22.01 -15.19 -6.42
CA ASP A 306 22.43 -16.38 -5.65
C ASP A 306 23.43 -16.06 -4.52
N ASP A 307 24.19 -14.95 -4.66
CA ASP A 307 25.20 -14.51 -3.70
C ASP A 307 24.76 -13.33 -2.84
N LEU A 308 23.62 -12.72 -3.16
CA LEU A 308 23.18 -11.46 -2.56
C LEU A 308 23.01 -11.56 -1.04
N GLU A 309 22.28 -12.57 -0.58
CA GLU A 309 22.04 -12.82 0.85
C GLU A 309 23.36 -13.00 1.62
N LYS A 310 24.28 -13.76 1.05
CA LYS A 310 25.60 -14.00 1.63
C LYS A 310 26.44 -12.72 1.72
N LYS A 311 26.38 -11.88 0.69
CA LYS A 311 27.06 -10.57 0.68
C LYS A 311 26.50 -9.60 1.70
N MET A 312 25.15 -9.54 1.83
CA MET A 312 24.48 -8.72 2.84
C MET A 312 24.87 -9.16 4.26
N ALA A 313 24.86 -10.46 4.54
CA ALA A 313 25.27 -10.99 5.84
C ALA A 313 26.73 -10.68 6.16
N ALA A 314 27.63 -10.79 5.17
CA ALA A 314 29.04 -10.47 5.34
C ALA A 314 29.26 -8.96 5.62
N ASP A 315 28.50 -8.07 4.98
CA ASP A 315 28.57 -6.63 5.23
C ASP A 315 28.03 -6.27 6.62
N GLU A 316 26.94 -6.88 7.03
CA GLU A 316 26.39 -6.73 8.39
C GLU A 316 27.41 -7.14 9.46
N GLN A 317 28.05 -8.30 9.28
CA GLN A 317 29.10 -8.76 10.20
C GLN A 317 30.29 -7.79 10.23
N LYS A 318 30.74 -7.32 9.09
CA LYS A 318 31.81 -6.32 9.01
C LYS A 318 31.45 -5.01 9.75
N ASN A 319 30.22 -4.57 9.65
CA ASN A 319 29.73 -3.39 10.34
C ASN A 319 29.70 -3.61 11.87
N LEU A 320 29.30 -4.81 12.34
CA LEU A 320 29.34 -5.17 13.76
C LEU A 320 30.79 -5.19 14.29
N ASP A 321 31.71 -5.80 13.55
CA ASP A 321 33.14 -5.86 13.90
C ASP A 321 33.75 -4.45 13.97
N MET A 322 33.42 -3.60 12.99
CA MET A 322 33.90 -2.21 12.96
C MET A 322 33.39 -1.41 14.19
N ARG A 323 32.10 -1.55 14.55
CA ARG A 323 31.53 -0.92 15.75
C ARG A 323 32.21 -1.40 17.03
N ALA A 324 32.49 -2.72 17.14
CA ALA A 324 33.20 -3.28 18.28
C ALA A 324 34.63 -2.72 18.36
N HIS A 325 35.31 -2.63 17.25
CA HIS A 325 36.67 -2.07 17.18
C HIS A 325 36.70 -0.57 17.56
N LEU A 326 35.78 0.24 17.00
CA LEU A 326 35.63 1.65 17.37
C LEU A 326 35.36 1.84 18.88
N ASN A 327 34.50 1.01 19.46
CA ASN A 327 34.23 1.02 20.90
C ASN A 327 35.49 0.70 21.73
N THR A 328 36.32 -0.22 21.26
CA THR A 328 37.60 -0.55 21.94
C THR A 328 38.56 0.62 21.88
N ILE A 329 38.75 1.25 20.73
CA ILE A 329 39.59 2.44 20.57
C ILE A 329 39.06 3.58 21.43
N SER A 330 37.76 3.85 21.38
CA SER A 330 37.13 4.90 22.18
C SER A 330 37.35 4.69 23.70
N ARG A 331 37.25 3.45 24.19
CA ARG A 331 37.53 3.12 25.61
C ARG A 331 39.01 3.34 25.97
N SER A 332 39.94 2.95 25.12
CA SER A 332 41.37 3.14 25.33
C SER A 332 41.74 4.65 25.38
N LEU A 333 41.18 5.41 24.43
CA LEU A 333 41.38 6.86 24.39
C LEU A 333 40.74 7.56 25.61
N ALA A 334 39.54 7.11 25.98
CA ALA A 334 38.89 7.62 27.20
C ALA A 334 39.72 7.37 28.49
N ALA A 335 40.39 6.20 28.58
CA ALA A 335 41.28 5.90 29.69
C ALA A 335 42.50 6.83 29.73
N MET A 336 43.13 7.11 28.61
CA MET A 336 44.26 8.05 28.50
C MET A 336 43.82 9.47 28.89
N ARG A 337 42.66 9.93 28.38
CA ARG A 337 42.14 11.27 28.74
C ARG A 337 41.72 11.37 30.22
N ALA A 338 41.23 10.29 30.81
CA ALA A 338 40.93 10.25 32.24
C ALA A 338 42.20 10.37 33.09
N GLU A 339 43.32 9.75 32.68
CA GLU A 339 44.61 9.91 33.32
C GLU A 339 45.14 11.35 33.24
N ASP A 340 44.99 12.01 32.06
CA ASP A 340 45.38 13.42 31.89
C ASP A 340 44.59 14.33 32.85
N ILE A 341 43.26 14.12 32.93
CA ILE A 341 42.40 14.88 33.88
C ILE A 341 42.81 14.66 35.34
N LEU A 342 43.09 13.40 35.70
CA LEU A 342 43.50 13.09 37.10
C LEU A 342 44.86 13.67 37.45
N LYS A 343 45.83 13.73 36.54
CA LYS A 343 47.12 14.39 36.75
C LYS A 343 46.93 15.88 36.96
N GLU A 344 46.16 16.57 36.13
CA GLU A 344 45.88 17.98 36.22
C GLU A 344 45.15 18.31 37.55
N ALA A 345 44.17 17.50 37.95
CA ALA A 345 43.50 17.65 39.24
C ALA A 345 44.44 17.49 40.45
N ALA A 346 45.50 16.67 40.31
CA ALA A 346 46.49 16.48 41.37
C ALA A 346 47.52 17.65 41.47
N GLU A 347 47.79 18.31 40.32
CA GLU A 347 48.72 19.46 40.24
C GLU A 347 48.10 20.73 40.85
N ASP A 348 46.79 20.95 40.73
CA ASP A 348 46.06 22.09 41.33
C ASP A 348 44.73 21.62 41.98
N PRO A 349 44.78 21.11 43.19
CA PRO A 349 43.59 20.59 43.88
C PRO A 349 42.51 21.65 44.18
N ASP A 350 42.88 22.94 44.15
CA ASP A 350 41.96 24.05 44.43
C ASP A 350 41.18 24.52 43.20
N ARG A 351 41.48 24.00 42.00
CA ARG A 351 40.85 24.39 40.74
C ARG A 351 40.06 23.25 40.16
N VAL A 352 38.93 23.56 39.44
CA VAL A 352 38.24 22.58 38.63
C VAL A 352 39.01 22.34 37.32
N VAL A 353 39.08 21.08 36.90
CA VAL A 353 39.68 20.75 35.61
C VAL A 353 38.65 21.01 34.53
N PHE A 354 39.04 21.79 33.51
CA PHE A 354 38.25 22.01 32.32
C PHE A 354 38.98 21.54 31.06
N ARG A 355 38.30 20.73 30.23
CA ARG A 355 38.82 20.26 28.95
C ARG A 355 37.74 20.41 27.86
N SER A 356 38.18 20.70 26.66
CA SER A 356 37.31 20.80 25.49
C SER A 356 37.81 19.84 24.40
N TYR A 357 36.87 19.11 23.77
CA TYR A 357 37.17 18.18 22.70
C TYR A 357 36.20 18.41 21.54
N SER A 358 36.74 18.61 20.35
CA SER A 358 35.98 18.76 19.11
C SER A 358 35.70 17.42 18.41
N ASP A 359 36.42 16.34 18.76
CA ASP A 359 36.40 15.01 18.18
C ASP A 359 35.69 13.95 19.04
N PHE A 360 35.22 14.34 20.22
CA PHE A 360 34.47 13.48 21.15
C PHE A 360 32.99 13.83 21.16
N THR A 361 32.14 12.81 21.19
CA THR A 361 30.72 12.93 21.50
C THR A 361 30.53 13.01 23.02
N ALA A 362 29.38 13.47 23.48
CA ALA A 362 29.02 13.42 24.91
C ALA A 362 29.09 11.98 25.48
N ASP A 363 28.73 10.98 24.67
CA ASP A 363 28.84 9.56 25.04
C ASP A 363 30.28 9.09 25.21
N ASP A 364 31.21 9.59 24.39
CA ASP A 364 32.64 9.29 24.56
C ASP A 364 33.20 9.95 25.83
N ILE A 365 32.81 11.19 26.08
CA ILE A 365 33.19 11.90 27.31
C ILE A 365 32.60 11.22 28.54
N MET A 366 31.41 10.63 28.47
CA MET A 366 30.86 9.81 29.54
C MET A 366 31.74 8.60 29.90
N LYS A 367 32.47 8.05 28.94
CA LYS A 367 33.45 6.97 29.23
C LYS A 367 34.65 7.50 30.02
N ILE A 368 35.11 8.73 29.74
CA ILE A 368 36.15 9.44 30.53
C ILE A 368 35.66 9.63 31.94
N GLY A 369 34.47 10.17 32.13
CA GLY A 369 33.89 10.44 33.43
C GLY A 369 33.67 9.20 34.29
N LYS A 370 33.31 8.05 33.70
CA LYS A 370 33.21 6.76 34.44
C LYS A 370 34.55 6.31 35.04
N ILE A 371 35.68 6.70 34.43
CA ILE A 371 37.03 6.34 34.91
C ILE A 371 37.57 7.38 35.88
N ALA A 372 37.51 8.65 35.54
CA ALA A 372 38.06 9.72 36.31
C ALA A 372 37.17 10.14 37.51
N GLY A 373 35.84 10.25 37.29
CA GLY A 373 34.90 10.80 38.26
C GLY A 373 35.03 10.25 39.68
N PRO A 374 35.05 8.91 39.90
CA PRO A 374 35.18 8.35 41.26
C PRO A 374 36.44 8.76 42.04
N LYS A 375 37.45 9.32 41.34
CA LYS A 375 38.73 9.74 41.90
C LYS A 375 38.87 11.26 42.06
N LEU A 376 37.84 12.03 41.67
CA LEU A 376 37.85 13.48 41.65
C LEU A 376 37.06 14.04 42.82
N GLU A 377 37.73 14.75 43.76
CA GLU A 377 37.07 15.46 44.84
C GLU A 377 36.31 16.70 44.36
N LYS A 378 36.96 17.53 43.51
CA LYS A 378 36.28 18.58 42.75
C LYS A 378 35.87 18.06 41.37
N PRO A 379 34.74 18.55 40.79
CA PRO A 379 34.29 18.06 39.51
C PRO A 379 35.26 18.44 38.37
N ALA A 380 35.49 17.50 37.44
CA ALA A 380 36.00 17.84 36.12
C ALA A 380 34.84 18.20 35.21
N LEU A 381 35.02 19.25 34.41
CA LEU A 381 34.10 19.75 33.40
C LEU A 381 34.69 19.47 32.02
N VAL A 382 33.98 18.73 31.20
CA VAL A 382 34.46 18.36 29.88
C VAL A 382 33.42 18.73 28.81
N LEU A 383 33.83 19.57 27.86
CA LEU A 383 33.00 20.06 26.78
C LEU A 383 33.11 19.14 25.51
N ALA A 384 31.97 18.67 25.04
CA ALA A 384 31.82 18.18 23.70
C ALA A 384 31.42 19.36 22.78
N GLU A 385 32.41 19.90 22.04
CA GLU A 385 32.24 21.16 21.30
C GLU A 385 31.13 21.07 20.23
N ASN A 386 31.09 19.97 19.47
CA ASN A 386 30.12 19.78 18.40
C ASN A 386 28.68 19.56 18.90
N GLU A 387 28.53 19.21 20.18
CA GLU A 387 27.24 19.01 20.82
C GLU A 387 26.88 20.17 21.80
N HIS A 388 27.73 21.18 21.92
CA HIS A 388 27.57 22.31 22.85
C HIS A 388 27.23 21.85 24.28
N THR A 389 27.86 20.75 24.71
CA THR A 389 27.47 20.02 25.92
C THR A 389 28.65 19.91 26.85
N VAL A 390 28.48 20.42 28.08
CA VAL A 390 29.45 20.27 29.16
C VAL A 390 28.98 19.12 30.07
N LEU A 391 29.88 18.16 30.30
CA LEU A 391 29.66 17.06 31.21
C LEU A 391 30.49 17.29 32.49
N PHE A 392 29.89 16.95 33.63
CA PHE A 392 30.44 17.10 34.96
C PHE A 392 30.67 15.72 35.55
N PHE A 393 31.83 15.53 36.20
CA PHE A 393 32.16 14.26 36.85
C PHE A 393 32.86 14.55 38.19
N SER A 394 32.42 13.89 39.27
CA SER A 394 33.04 13.95 40.59
C SER A 394 32.83 12.63 41.35
N ASN A 395 33.47 12.49 42.51
CA ASN A 395 33.27 11.34 43.40
C ASN A 395 31.96 11.44 44.23
N GLY A 396 31.15 12.50 44.02
CA GLY A 396 29.90 12.74 44.74
C GLY A 396 30.04 13.63 46.00
N SER A 397 31.26 14.09 46.34
CA SER A 397 31.47 15.08 47.43
C SER A 397 30.81 16.42 47.11
N ILE A 398 30.63 16.71 45.82
CA ILE A 398 29.95 17.89 45.30
C ILE A 398 28.81 17.43 44.39
N HIS A 399 27.59 17.92 44.63
CA HIS A 399 26.41 17.51 43.86
C HIS A 399 26.38 18.14 42.47
N CYS A 400 26.97 17.48 41.46
CA CYS A 400 27.09 17.97 40.09
C CYS A 400 25.75 18.42 39.48
N GLY A 401 24.67 17.66 39.73
CA GLY A 401 23.33 17.97 39.20
C GLY A 401 22.74 19.29 39.74
N ASN A 402 23.05 19.65 40.98
CA ASN A 402 22.63 20.94 41.55
C ASN A 402 23.39 22.08 40.92
N LEU A 403 24.73 21.96 40.78
CA LEU A 403 25.55 22.96 40.11
C LEU A 403 25.01 23.32 38.73
N VAL A 404 24.62 22.31 37.94
CA VAL A 404 24.06 22.55 36.64
C VAL A 404 22.67 23.20 36.72
N ARG A 405 21.77 22.70 37.56
CA ARG A 405 20.39 23.23 37.67
C ARG A 405 20.35 24.69 38.10
N GLU A 406 21.24 25.09 39.02
CA GLU A 406 21.28 26.43 39.59
C GLU A 406 21.96 27.44 38.64
N ASN A 407 22.91 26.99 37.82
CA ASN A 407 23.78 27.91 37.10
C ASN A 407 23.62 27.89 35.56
N ALA A 408 23.24 26.75 34.94
CA ALA A 408 23.22 26.66 33.50
C ALA A 408 22.22 27.63 32.82
N GLY A 409 21.06 27.86 33.46
CA GLY A 409 20.03 28.76 32.94
C GLY A 409 20.47 30.22 32.81
N ILE A 410 21.44 30.68 33.64
CA ILE A 410 21.99 32.03 33.58
C ILE A 410 22.67 32.32 32.23
N TYR A 411 23.24 31.30 31.62
CA TYR A 411 23.98 31.36 30.36
C TYR A 411 23.18 30.77 29.18
N GLY A 412 21.84 30.61 29.30
CA GLY A 412 20.97 30.09 28.26
C GLY A 412 21.06 28.56 28.11
N GLY A 413 21.76 27.88 29.01
CA GLY A 413 21.86 26.43 29.02
C GLY A 413 20.72 25.77 29.81
N LYS A 414 20.59 24.46 29.66
CA LYS A 414 19.67 23.60 30.42
C LYS A 414 20.34 22.27 30.73
N GLY A 415 19.96 21.67 31.85
CA GLY A 415 20.52 20.37 32.18
C GLY A 415 20.23 19.98 33.63
N GLY A 416 21.02 19.02 34.12
CA GLY A 416 20.94 18.48 35.47
C GLY A 416 21.67 17.15 35.55
N GLY A 417 21.46 16.41 36.60
CA GLY A 417 22.11 15.13 36.81
C GLY A 417 22.02 14.66 38.24
N SER A 418 22.90 13.73 38.61
CA SER A 418 23.10 13.21 39.96
C SER A 418 24.23 13.99 40.68
N ASP A 419 24.58 13.51 41.86
CA ASP A 419 25.75 13.98 42.64
C ASP A 419 27.09 13.68 41.93
N VAL A 420 27.23 12.53 41.31
CA VAL A 420 28.48 12.07 40.68
C VAL A 420 28.65 12.52 39.23
N GLN A 421 27.56 12.85 38.54
CA GLN A 421 27.62 13.29 37.14
C GLN A 421 26.45 14.19 36.77
N ALA A 422 26.72 15.18 35.91
CA ALA A 422 25.69 16.03 35.33
C ALA A 422 26.03 16.45 33.92
N ARG A 423 25.04 17.02 33.22
CA ARG A 423 25.15 17.49 31.85
C ARG A 423 24.48 18.85 31.72
N ALA A 424 25.18 19.80 31.11
CA ALA A 424 24.66 21.12 30.76
C ALA A 424 24.73 21.26 29.21
N ILE A 425 23.61 21.56 28.58
CA ILE A 425 23.51 21.72 27.12
C ILE A 425 23.23 23.18 26.83
N PHE A 426 23.99 23.76 25.92
CA PHE A 426 23.90 25.17 25.52
C PHE A 426 23.46 25.25 24.02
N PRO A 427 22.90 26.40 23.61
CA PRO A 427 22.55 26.63 22.20
C PRO A 427 23.78 26.79 21.30
N ASP A 428 24.90 27.30 21.84
CA ASP A 428 26.19 27.42 21.18
C ASP A 428 27.31 27.42 22.22
N ASN A 429 28.59 27.51 21.77
CA ASN A 429 29.75 27.47 22.66
C ASN A 429 30.12 28.85 23.29
N LYS A 430 29.44 29.96 22.94
CA LYS A 430 29.88 31.33 23.29
C LYS A 430 29.98 31.61 24.79
N ASN A 431 29.06 31.07 25.59
CA ASN A 431 28.96 31.35 27.02
C ASN A 431 29.52 30.21 27.89
N ILE A 432 30.08 29.16 27.27
CA ILE A 432 30.49 27.97 28.04
C ILE A 432 31.71 28.27 28.93
N GLU A 433 32.71 28.98 28.41
CA GLU A 433 33.88 29.35 29.22
C GLU A 433 33.48 30.20 30.43
N THR A 434 32.59 31.19 30.25
CA THR A 434 32.09 32.02 31.33
C THR A 434 31.29 31.20 32.37
N PHE A 435 30.53 30.22 31.91
CA PHE A 435 29.84 29.28 32.78
C PHE A 435 30.82 28.42 33.60
N VAL A 436 31.89 27.90 32.94
CA VAL A 436 32.93 27.13 33.61
C VAL A 436 33.65 27.98 34.69
N ASP A 437 34.00 29.22 34.37
CA ASP A 437 34.63 30.16 35.30
C ASP A 437 33.73 30.45 36.52
N LEU A 438 32.40 30.54 36.32
CA LEU A 438 31.47 30.69 37.44
C LEU A 438 31.50 29.46 38.35
N ILE A 439 31.49 28.26 37.78
CA ILE A 439 31.54 27.01 38.55
C ILE A 439 32.87 26.92 39.34
N ASP A 440 34.01 27.22 38.69
CA ASP A 440 35.33 27.23 39.36
C ASP A 440 35.33 28.18 40.57
N LYS A 441 34.80 29.40 40.42
CA LYS A 441 34.67 30.38 41.51
C LYS A 441 33.77 29.93 42.65
N HIS A 442 32.70 29.19 42.36
CA HIS A 442 31.82 28.66 43.40
C HIS A 442 32.44 27.53 44.22
N LEU A 443 33.44 26.84 43.66
CA LEU A 443 34.06 25.66 44.28
C LEU A 443 35.42 25.94 44.95
N ARG A 444 35.96 27.14 44.76
CA ARG A 444 37.10 27.68 45.53
C ARG A 444 36.66 28.19 46.88
#